data_5d30f061dd68a5e61bdc3c7c47933fc6
#
_entry.id   5d30f061dd68a5e61bdc3c7c47933fc6
#
_cell.length_a   1.000
_cell.length_b   1.000
_cell.length_c   1.000
_cell.angle_alpha   90.00
_cell.angle_beta   90.00
_cell.angle_gamma   90.00
#
_symmetry.space_group_name_H-M   'P 1'
#
loop_
_entity.id
_entity.type
_entity.pdbx_description
1 polymer ?
#
loop_
_entity_poly.entity_id
_entity_poly.type
_entity_poly.pdbx_seq_one_letter_code
_entity_poly.pdbx_strand_id
1 'polypeptide(L)'
;AEREATEHAVTVARADVRRQRRDLRTTEQVLATRHRIARRDAADTVKAARDFLRNRSEKAEGALRASQDQRLNEARERLESAELGLRDDTAIRVDLPRSEVPRGKRVLSTDGLVLRTGRAVELELVGPERVAVVGRNGTGKSTLLHTLAGELDPMAGSVRRHVPTALLRQRLDLLDESMTVAQNVHEANPAATPTEVRSLLARFLFRGTAGDKQVASLSGGERFRASLATLLLADPTPALLML
;
A
#
# COMPACT_ATOMS: atom_id res chain seq x y z
N ALA A 1 20.77 -13.19 -12.22
CA ALA A 1 21.13 -12.02 -13.04
C ALA A 1 20.22 -10.81 -12.79
N GLU A 2 18.89 -10.90 -13.04
CA GLU A 2 17.96 -9.75 -12.82
C GLU A 2 17.84 -9.34 -11.35
N ARG A 3 17.73 -10.31 -10.45
CA ARG A 3 17.64 -10.06 -9.00
C ARG A 3 18.92 -9.43 -8.43
N GLU A 4 20.07 -9.88 -8.88
CA GLU A 4 21.37 -9.30 -8.52
C GLU A 4 21.51 -7.86 -9.02
N ALA A 5 20.95 -7.57 -10.20
CA ALA A 5 20.91 -6.22 -10.73
C ALA A 5 20.02 -5.27 -9.91
N THR A 6 18.84 -5.73 -9.44
CA THR A 6 17.94 -4.96 -8.57
C THR A 6 18.53 -4.77 -7.17
N GLU A 7 19.13 -5.78 -6.57
CA GLU A 7 19.84 -5.68 -5.27
C GLU A 7 21.01 -4.69 -5.36
N HIS A 8 21.75 -4.74 -6.49
CA HIS A 8 22.81 -3.78 -6.75
C HIS A 8 22.28 -2.36 -6.90
N ALA A 9 21.18 -2.15 -7.63
CA ALA A 9 20.54 -0.85 -7.80
C ALA A 9 20.10 -0.24 -6.45
N VAL A 10 19.50 -1.03 -5.56
CA VAL A 10 19.13 -0.59 -4.20
C VAL A 10 20.36 -0.21 -3.38
N THR A 11 21.43 -1.01 -3.48
CA THR A 11 22.67 -0.72 -2.74
C THR A 11 23.29 0.59 -3.20
N VAL A 12 23.34 0.84 -4.52
CA VAL A 12 23.83 2.10 -5.11
C VAL A 12 22.98 3.28 -4.71
N ALA A 13 21.64 3.16 -4.79
CA ALA A 13 20.72 4.22 -4.40
C ALA A 13 20.81 4.57 -2.91
N ARG A 14 20.98 3.57 -2.02
CA ARG A 14 21.22 3.80 -0.57
C ARG A 14 22.55 4.53 -0.32
N ALA A 15 23.60 4.18 -1.07
CA ALA A 15 24.88 4.87 -0.97
C ALA A 15 24.76 6.34 -1.43
N ASP A 16 23.99 6.62 -2.48
CA ASP A 16 23.74 7.97 -2.98
C ASP A 16 22.98 8.82 -1.95
N VAL A 17 21.90 8.33 -1.35
CA VAL A 17 21.18 9.03 -0.27
C VAL A 17 22.12 9.34 0.92
N ARG A 18 22.99 8.41 1.31
CA ARG A 18 23.97 8.64 2.38
C ARG A 18 25.00 9.71 2.00
N ARG A 19 25.39 9.77 0.72
CA ARG A 19 26.30 10.79 0.19
C ARG A 19 25.65 12.17 0.21
N GLN A 20 24.43 12.29 -0.33
CA GLN A 20 23.71 13.56 -0.35
C GLN A 20 23.43 14.10 1.06
N ARG A 21 23.12 13.23 2.03
CA ARG A 21 22.98 13.63 3.44
C ARG A 21 24.29 14.15 4.05
N ARG A 22 25.44 13.58 3.68
CA ARG A 22 26.74 14.07 4.14
C ARG A 22 27.06 15.42 3.53
N ASP A 23 26.82 15.57 2.23
CA ASP A 23 27.08 16.82 1.50
C ASP A 23 26.21 17.95 2.07
N LEU A 24 24.93 17.69 2.38
CA LEU A 24 24.05 18.66 3.04
C LEU A 24 24.63 19.10 4.40
N ARG A 25 25.02 18.17 5.26
CA ARG A 25 25.63 18.47 6.57
C ARG A 25 26.92 19.28 6.44
N THR A 26 27.76 18.95 5.47
CA THR A 26 29.01 19.68 5.20
C THR A 26 28.70 21.11 4.75
N THR A 27 27.71 21.28 3.87
CA THR A 27 27.25 22.58 3.41
C THR A 27 26.73 23.41 4.58
N GLU A 28 25.90 22.87 5.45
CA GLU A 28 25.40 23.55 6.66
C GLU A 28 26.53 23.99 7.58
N GLN A 29 27.53 23.13 7.79
CA GLN A 29 28.71 23.47 8.61
C GLN A 29 29.54 24.62 8.00
N VAL A 30 29.76 24.59 6.67
CA VAL A 30 30.46 25.65 5.95
C VAL A 30 29.69 26.97 6.05
N LEU A 31 28.38 26.96 5.85
CA LEU A 31 27.51 28.12 5.98
C LEU A 31 27.55 28.69 7.42
N ALA A 32 27.42 27.84 8.43
CA ALA A 32 27.51 28.23 9.84
C ALA A 32 28.88 28.90 10.17
N THR A 33 29.97 28.37 9.61
CA THR A 33 31.29 28.93 9.77
C THR A 33 31.42 30.29 9.08
N ARG A 34 30.92 30.42 7.85
CA ARG A 34 30.89 31.72 7.12
C ARG A 34 30.09 32.77 7.87
N HIS A 35 28.92 32.44 8.41
CA HIS A 35 28.15 33.36 9.25
C HIS A 35 28.89 33.84 10.48
N ARG A 36 29.66 32.93 11.13
CA ARG A 36 30.47 33.29 12.30
C ARG A 36 31.57 34.29 11.93
N ILE A 37 32.26 34.05 10.82
CA ILE A 37 33.32 34.95 10.31
C ILE A 37 32.71 36.30 9.90
N ALA A 38 31.64 36.30 9.10
CA ALA A 38 30.96 37.52 8.65
C ALA A 38 30.46 38.41 9.81
N ARG A 39 30.00 37.79 10.92
CA ARG A 39 29.61 38.54 12.14
C ARG A 39 30.80 39.19 12.82
N ARG A 40 31.98 38.58 12.77
CA ARG A 40 33.20 39.11 13.35
C ARG A 40 33.72 40.30 12.55
N ASP A 41 33.68 40.21 11.21
CA ASP A 41 34.22 41.21 10.30
C ASP A 41 33.24 42.38 10.04
N ALA A 42 31.98 42.25 10.47
CA ALA A 42 30.91 43.25 10.27
C ALA A 42 31.09 44.55 11.13
N ALA A 43 32.02 44.56 12.07
CA ALA A 43 32.22 45.70 12.98
C ALA A 43 32.68 46.97 12.28
N ASP A 44 33.44 46.86 11.17
CA ASP A 44 34.09 47.97 10.48
C ASP A 44 33.43 48.43 9.16
N THR A 45 32.24 47.91 8.81
CA THR A 45 31.63 48.19 7.50
C THR A 45 30.45 49.15 7.59
N VAL A 46 30.30 50.08 6.63
CA VAL A 46 29.17 51.02 6.52
C VAL A 46 27.84 50.25 6.38
N LYS A 47 26.80 50.67 7.12
CA LYS A 47 25.52 49.97 7.26
C LYS A 47 24.87 49.59 5.92
N ALA A 48 24.81 50.47 4.94
CA ALA A 48 24.20 50.21 3.63
C ALA A 48 24.94 49.13 2.82
N ALA A 49 26.28 49.14 2.83
CA ALA A 49 27.09 48.12 2.17
C ALA A 49 26.94 46.74 2.86
N ARG A 50 26.82 46.76 4.19
CA ARG A 50 26.56 45.54 5.00
C ARG A 50 25.23 44.88 4.66
N ASP A 51 24.14 45.68 4.58
CA ASP A 51 22.80 45.18 4.27
C ASP A 51 22.72 44.63 2.83
N PHE A 52 23.37 45.24 1.86
CA PHE A 52 23.45 44.76 0.49
C PHE A 52 24.21 43.43 0.38
N LEU A 53 25.38 43.34 0.99
CA LEU A 53 26.18 42.10 1.00
C LEU A 53 25.46 40.96 1.73
N ARG A 54 24.78 41.26 2.82
CA ARG A 54 23.98 40.31 3.59
C ARG A 54 22.82 39.74 2.76
N ASN A 55 22.02 40.58 2.10
CA ASN A 55 20.91 40.14 1.25
C ASN A 55 21.37 39.26 0.08
N ARG A 56 22.53 39.61 -0.52
CA ARG A 56 23.12 38.80 -1.61
C ARG A 56 23.62 37.45 -1.11
N SER A 57 24.25 37.41 0.07
CA SER A 57 24.69 36.16 0.71
C SER A 57 23.49 35.26 1.08
N GLU A 58 22.46 35.83 1.71
CA GLU A 58 21.24 35.09 2.10
C GLU A 58 20.53 34.44 0.89
N LYS A 59 20.43 35.17 -0.25
CA LYS A 59 19.87 34.63 -1.49
C LYS A 59 20.71 33.48 -2.06
N ALA A 60 22.04 33.64 -2.08
CA ALA A 60 22.94 32.61 -2.59
C ALA A 60 22.90 31.34 -1.70
N GLU A 61 22.84 31.53 -0.38
CA GLU A 61 22.73 30.42 0.58
C GLU A 61 21.39 29.73 0.48
N GLY A 62 20.29 30.49 0.31
CA GLY A 62 18.94 29.91 0.08
C GLY A 62 18.89 29.06 -1.19
N ALA A 63 19.49 29.56 -2.29
CA ALA A 63 19.59 28.81 -3.54
C ALA A 63 20.43 27.53 -3.39
N LEU A 64 21.54 27.58 -2.65
CA LEU A 64 22.40 26.41 -2.40
C LEU A 64 21.67 25.37 -1.55
N ARG A 65 20.97 25.77 -0.48
CA ARG A 65 20.15 24.86 0.34
C ARG A 65 19.06 24.22 -0.48
N ALA A 66 18.29 25.01 -1.24
CA ALA A 66 17.23 24.49 -2.11
C ALA A 66 17.75 23.44 -3.12
N SER A 67 18.92 23.71 -3.72
CA SER A 67 19.57 22.76 -4.64
C SER A 67 19.99 21.46 -3.94
N GLN A 68 20.50 21.53 -2.70
CA GLN A 68 20.88 20.35 -1.94
C GLN A 68 19.67 19.54 -1.48
N ASP A 69 18.60 20.21 -1.02
CA ASP A 69 17.35 19.55 -0.64
C ASP A 69 16.69 18.86 -1.84
N GLN A 70 16.71 19.50 -3.01
CA GLN A 70 16.21 18.90 -4.24
C GLN A 70 16.98 17.62 -4.59
N ARG A 71 18.32 17.65 -4.58
CA ARG A 71 19.16 16.48 -4.84
C ARG A 71 18.90 15.34 -3.85
N LEU A 72 18.71 15.67 -2.58
CA LEU A 72 18.37 14.66 -1.55
C LEU A 72 17.01 14.05 -1.81
N ASN A 73 16.01 14.83 -2.21
CA ASN A 73 14.68 14.32 -2.55
C ASN A 73 14.71 13.43 -3.80
N GLU A 74 15.41 13.86 -4.86
CA GLU A 74 15.60 13.02 -6.06
C GLU A 74 16.33 11.71 -5.75
N ALA A 75 17.32 11.73 -4.85
CA ALA A 75 18.00 10.51 -4.42
C ALA A 75 17.08 9.59 -3.60
N ARG A 76 16.18 10.14 -2.80
CA ARG A 76 15.16 9.38 -2.06
C ARG A 76 14.14 8.74 -2.99
N GLU A 77 13.65 9.47 -4.00
CA GLU A 77 12.72 8.95 -5.01
C GLU A 77 13.34 7.80 -5.82
N ARG A 78 14.62 7.94 -6.19
CA ARG A 78 15.35 6.85 -6.86
C ARG A 78 15.51 5.62 -5.97
N LEU A 79 15.78 5.82 -4.67
CA LEU A 79 15.86 4.72 -3.72
C LEU A 79 14.51 4.03 -3.58
N GLU A 80 13.42 4.79 -3.43
CA GLU A 80 12.06 4.24 -3.33
C GLU A 80 11.68 3.43 -4.59
N SER A 81 11.99 3.96 -5.78
CA SER A 81 11.77 3.27 -7.06
C SER A 81 12.58 1.97 -7.16
N ALA A 82 13.85 1.99 -6.73
CA ALA A 82 14.70 0.81 -6.73
C ALA A 82 14.23 -0.24 -5.70
N GLU A 83 13.77 0.21 -4.52
CA GLU A 83 13.19 -0.67 -3.50
C GLU A 83 11.85 -1.26 -3.93
N LEU A 84 11.03 -0.53 -4.70
CA LEU A 84 9.82 -1.05 -5.32
C LEU A 84 10.16 -2.17 -6.33
N GLY A 85 11.16 -1.97 -7.20
CA GLY A 85 11.62 -3.01 -8.12
C GLY A 85 12.15 -4.27 -7.39
N LEU A 86 12.80 -4.12 -6.24
CA LEU A 86 13.23 -5.27 -5.43
C LEU A 86 12.05 -5.95 -4.70
N ARG A 87 10.96 -5.21 -4.41
CA ARG A 87 9.74 -5.75 -3.77
C ARG A 87 8.89 -6.58 -4.73
N ASP A 88 8.94 -6.32 -6.04
CA ASP A 88 8.19 -7.08 -7.06
C ASP A 88 8.61 -8.56 -7.14
N ASP A 89 9.80 -8.90 -6.67
CA ASP A 89 10.31 -10.28 -6.65
C ASP A 89 9.81 -11.12 -5.46
N THR A 90 9.05 -10.53 -4.53
CA THR A 90 8.43 -11.26 -3.42
C THR A 90 6.97 -11.57 -3.75
N ALA A 91 6.75 -12.60 -4.56
CA ALA A 91 5.42 -13.09 -4.84
C ALA A 91 4.68 -13.46 -3.53
N ILE A 92 3.48 -12.94 -3.35
CA ILE A 92 2.59 -13.38 -2.28
C ILE A 92 2.21 -14.82 -2.59
N ARG A 93 2.65 -15.76 -1.76
CA ARG A 93 2.26 -17.16 -1.85
C ARG A 93 1.19 -17.42 -0.81
N VAL A 94 -0.04 -17.50 -1.26
CA VAL A 94 -1.18 -17.82 -0.40
C VAL A 94 -1.54 -19.29 -0.63
N ASP A 95 -1.31 -20.10 0.37
CA ASP A 95 -1.82 -21.46 0.46
C ASP A 95 -3.03 -21.42 1.38
N LEU A 96 -4.21 -21.77 0.85
CA LEU A 96 -5.50 -21.69 1.54
C LEU A 96 -6.17 -23.07 1.53
N PRO A 97 -5.64 -24.05 2.28
CA PRO A 97 -6.16 -25.41 2.25
C PRO A 97 -7.62 -25.52 2.69
N ARG A 98 -8.12 -24.55 3.48
CA ARG A 98 -9.52 -24.51 3.93
C ARG A 98 -10.49 -23.88 2.92
N SER A 99 -9.98 -23.30 1.84
CA SER A 99 -10.79 -22.67 0.78
C SER A 99 -10.99 -23.59 -0.45
N GLU A 100 -10.50 -24.82 -0.40
CA GLU A 100 -10.65 -25.77 -1.51
C GLU A 100 -12.11 -26.11 -1.74
N VAL A 101 -12.55 -25.90 -2.97
CA VAL A 101 -13.89 -26.26 -3.43
C VAL A 101 -13.79 -27.54 -4.27
N PRO A 102 -14.44 -28.62 -3.88
CA PRO A 102 -14.51 -29.85 -4.69
C PRO A 102 -15.10 -29.58 -6.09
N ARG A 103 -14.60 -30.30 -7.09
CA ARG A 103 -15.15 -30.20 -8.44
C ARG A 103 -16.64 -30.55 -8.45
N GLY A 104 -17.42 -29.74 -9.17
CA GLY A 104 -18.86 -29.93 -9.28
C GLY A 104 -19.67 -29.40 -8.09
N LYS A 105 -19.02 -28.83 -7.06
CA LYS A 105 -19.74 -28.20 -5.96
C LYS A 105 -20.32 -26.86 -6.40
N ARG A 106 -21.62 -26.67 -6.22
CA ARG A 106 -22.26 -25.38 -6.42
C ARG A 106 -21.76 -24.40 -5.39
N VAL A 107 -21.26 -23.24 -5.86
CA VAL A 107 -20.64 -22.17 -5.06
C VAL A 107 -21.63 -21.05 -4.82
N LEU A 108 -22.33 -20.63 -5.89
CA LEU A 108 -23.30 -19.56 -5.87
C LEU A 108 -24.36 -19.84 -6.95
N SER A 109 -25.62 -19.51 -6.67
CA SER A 109 -26.69 -19.55 -7.65
C SER A 109 -27.64 -18.35 -7.47
N THR A 110 -28.26 -17.92 -8.57
CA THR A 110 -29.29 -16.89 -8.57
C THR A 110 -30.64 -17.49 -8.99
N ASP A 111 -31.72 -16.89 -8.51
CA ASP A 111 -33.08 -17.27 -8.86
C ASP A 111 -33.90 -16.01 -9.11
N GLY A 112 -34.25 -15.77 -10.37
CA GLY A 112 -34.98 -14.59 -10.81
C GLY A 112 -34.33 -13.26 -10.47
N LEU A 113 -33.00 -13.22 -10.36
CA LEU A 113 -32.26 -12.05 -9.87
C LEU A 113 -32.42 -10.85 -10.80
N VAL A 114 -32.93 -9.74 -10.26
CA VAL A 114 -32.96 -8.43 -10.92
C VAL A 114 -32.13 -7.43 -10.10
N LEU A 115 -31.08 -6.92 -10.68
CA LEU A 115 -30.20 -5.92 -10.06
C LEU A 115 -30.91 -4.55 -9.92
N ARG A 116 -30.43 -3.69 -9.04
CA ARG A 116 -30.92 -2.30 -8.91
C ARG A 116 -30.77 -1.46 -10.19
N THR A 117 -29.97 -1.93 -11.14
CA THR A 117 -29.87 -1.33 -12.49
C THR A 117 -30.99 -1.76 -13.42
N GLY A 118 -31.96 -2.58 -12.97
CA GLY A 118 -33.03 -3.17 -13.76
C GLY A 118 -32.61 -4.36 -14.61
N ARG A 119 -31.34 -4.79 -14.55
CA ARG A 119 -30.87 -5.96 -15.32
C ARG A 119 -31.20 -7.27 -14.63
N ALA A 120 -31.81 -8.17 -15.39
CA ALA A 120 -31.95 -9.56 -14.98
C ALA A 120 -30.63 -10.30 -15.17
N VAL A 121 -30.28 -11.14 -14.21
CA VAL A 121 -29.06 -11.96 -14.21
C VAL A 121 -29.42 -13.37 -13.80
N GLU A 122 -29.02 -14.34 -14.60
CA GLU A 122 -29.05 -15.75 -14.25
C GLU A 122 -27.63 -16.25 -14.19
N LEU A 123 -27.21 -16.75 -13.04
CA LEU A 123 -25.83 -17.16 -12.79
C LEU A 123 -25.80 -18.39 -11.88
N GLU A 124 -25.04 -19.38 -12.30
CA GLU A 124 -24.67 -20.52 -11.47
C GLU A 124 -23.15 -20.70 -11.54
N LEU A 125 -22.49 -20.64 -10.38
CA LEU A 125 -21.07 -20.90 -10.26
C LEU A 125 -20.83 -22.26 -9.65
N VAL A 126 -20.03 -23.06 -10.34
CA VAL A 126 -19.67 -24.42 -9.94
C VAL A 126 -18.15 -24.51 -9.87
N GLY A 127 -17.64 -24.72 -8.68
CA GLY A 127 -16.19 -24.67 -8.45
C GLY A 127 -15.44 -25.96 -8.80
N PRO A 128 -14.11 -25.88 -8.87
CA PRO A 128 -13.31 -24.64 -8.86
C PRO A 128 -13.26 -23.99 -10.25
N GLU A 129 -13.59 -22.70 -10.34
CA GLU A 129 -13.53 -21.96 -11.59
C GLU A 129 -13.09 -20.49 -11.36
N ARG A 130 -12.67 -19.83 -12.44
CA ARG A 130 -12.36 -18.40 -12.46
C ARG A 130 -13.26 -17.72 -13.48
N VAL A 131 -14.04 -16.73 -13.01
CA VAL A 131 -15.02 -16.02 -13.83
C VAL A 131 -14.61 -14.55 -13.92
N ALA A 132 -14.57 -14.00 -15.14
CA ALA A 132 -14.33 -12.59 -15.37
C ALA A 132 -15.62 -11.86 -15.74
N VAL A 133 -15.94 -10.77 -15.00
CA VAL A 133 -17.07 -9.90 -15.31
C VAL A 133 -16.56 -8.76 -16.18
N VAL A 134 -16.90 -8.78 -17.48
CA VAL A 134 -16.44 -7.82 -18.48
C VAL A 134 -17.59 -6.89 -18.93
N GLY A 135 -17.25 -5.66 -19.33
CA GLY A 135 -18.21 -4.69 -19.83
C GLY A 135 -17.73 -3.26 -19.66
N ARG A 136 -18.40 -2.31 -20.34
CA ARG A 136 -18.11 -0.87 -20.27
C ARG A 136 -18.34 -0.33 -18.85
N ASN A 137 -17.73 0.83 -18.54
CA ASN A 137 -18.01 1.52 -17.29
C ASN A 137 -19.51 1.91 -17.19
N GLY A 138 -20.07 1.82 -15.97
CA GLY A 138 -21.49 2.10 -15.75
C GLY A 138 -22.46 0.95 -16.08
N THR A 139 -21.99 -0.20 -16.58
CA THR A 139 -22.88 -1.33 -16.93
C THR A 139 -23.40 -2.12 -15.73
N GLY A 140 -23.04 -1.77 -14.52
CA GLY A 140 -23.52 -2.44 -13.30
C GLY A 140 -22.64 -3.59 -12.81
N LYS A 141 -21.38 -3.70 -13.26
CA LYS A 141 -20.44 -4.74 -12.77
C LYS A 141 -20.28 -4.73 -11.25
N SER A 142 -19.99 -3.55 -10.69
CA SER A 142 -19.87 -3.41 -9.23
C SER A 142 -21.19 -3.68 -8.51
N THR A 143 -22.33 -3.23 -9.05
CA THR A 143 -23.65 -3.54 -8.52
C THR A 143 -23.89 -5.05 -8.47
N LEU A 144 -23.52 -5.76 -9.53
CA LEU A 144 -23.59 -7.23 -9.56
C LEU A 144 -22.72 -7.84 -8.45
N LEU A 145 -21.44 -7.47 -8.36
CA LEU A 145 -20.53 -8.03 -7.34
C LEU A 145 -21.04 -7.76 -5.92
N HIS A 146 -21.47 -6.53 -5.62
CA HIS A 146 -22.04 -6.19 -4.31
C HIS A 146 -23.33 -6.96 -4.02
N THR A 147 -24.20 -7.19 -5.02
CA THR A 147 -25.43 -7.98 -4.86
C THR A 147 -25.08 -9.45 -4.63
N LEU A 148 -24.15 -10.01 -5.40
CA LEU A 148 -23.70 -11.39 -5.22
C LEU A 148 -23.01 -11.60 -3.86
N ALA A 149 -22.27 -10.62 -3.35
CA ALA A 149 -21.66 -10.65 -2.03
C ALA A 149 -22.68 -10.49 -0.88
N GLY A 150 -23.90 -9.99 -1.16
CA GLY A 150 -24.95 -9.74 -0.17
C GLY A 150 -24.84 -8.39 0.52
N GLU A 151 -24.08 -7.47 -0.03
CA GLU A 151 -23.93 -6.11 0.47
C GLU A 151 -24.99 -5.16 -0.10
N LEU A 152 -25.64 -5.56 -1.18
CA LEU A 152 -26.69 -4.80 -1.86
C LEU A 152 -27.88 -5.70 -2.14
N ASP A 153 -29.07 -5.30 -1.68
CA ASP A 153 -30.29 -6.05 -1.97
C ASP A 153 -30.68 -5.91 -3.45
N PRO A 154 -31.09 -7.00 -4.10
CA PRO A 154 -31.63 -6.96 -5.46
C PRO A 154 -33.00 -6.26 -5.51
N MET A 155 -33.46 -5.85 -6.70
CA MET A 155 -34.82 -5.39 -6.92
C MET A 155 -35.83 -6.54 -6.85
N ALA A 156 -35.44 -7.73 -7.31
CA ALA A 156 -36.25 -8.95 -7.27
C ALA A 156 -35.32 -10.18 -7.32
N GLY A 157 -35.89 -11.32 -6.95
CA GLY A 157 -35.19 -12.60 -6.94
C GLY A 157 -34.27 -12.76 -5.73
N SER A 158 -33.38 -13.73 -5.81
CA SER A 158 -32.48 -14.06 -4.70
C SER A 158 -31.12 -14.56 -5.16
N VAL A 159 -30.14 -14.43 -4.26
CA VAL A 159 -28.79 -15.00 -4.39
C VAL A 159 -28.57 -16.02 -3.29
N ARG A 160 -28.24 -17.25 -3.65
CA ARG A 160 -27.87 -18.30 -2.71
C ARG A 160 -26.36 -18.52 -2.75
N ARG A 161 -25.71 -18.24 -1.63
CA ARG A 161 -24.29 -18.50 -1.41
C ARG A 161 -24.14 -19.84 -0.71
N HIS A 162 -23.53 -20.81 -1.38
CA HIS A 162 -23.38 -22.17 -0.87
C HIS A 162 -22.04 -22.40 -0.15
N VAL A 163 -21.18 -21.38 -0.18
CA VAL A 163 -19.86 -21.37 0.47
C VAL A 163 -19.60 -19.98 1.10
N PRO A 164 -18.68 -19.88 2.06
CA PRO A 164 -18.23 -18.57 2.56
C PRO A 164 -17.71 -17.72 1.41
N THR A 165 -18.17 -16.49 1.35
CA THR A 165 -17.94 -15.56 0.24
C THR A 165 -17.35 -14.27 0.78
N ALA A 166 -16.35 -13.72 0.10
CA ALA A 166 -15.78 -12.42 0.41
C ALA A 166 -15.66 -11.53 -0.83
N LEU A 167 -15.84 -10.23 -0.63
CA LEU A 167 -15.65 -9.19 -1.65
C LEU A 167 -14.53 -8.25 -1.22
N LEU A 168 -13.49 -8.14 -2.02
CA LEU A 168 -12.48 -7.10 -1.87
C LEU A 168 -12.95 -5.85 -2.59
N ARG A 169 -13.34 -4.84 -1.83
CA ARG A 169 -13.84 -3.57 -2.37
C ARG A 169 -12.71 -2.73 -2.93
N GLN A 170 -12.97 -1.99 -3.99
CA GLN A 170 -12.00 -1.10 -4.63
C GLN A 170 -11.44 -0.02 -3.68
N ARG A 171 -12.24 0.45 -2.71
CA ARG A 171 -11.83 1.48 -1.74
C ARG A 171 -10.99 0.97 -0.58
N LEU A 172 -10.82 -0.36 -0.45
CA LEU A 172 -10.05 -0.99 0.64
C LEU A 172 -10.47 -0.50 2.05
N ASP A 173 -11.76 -0.22 2.24
CA ASP A 173 -12.39 0.24 3.48
C ASP A 173 -12.72 -0.89 4.46
N LEU A 174 -12.13 -2.06 4.25
CA LEU A 174 -12.31 -3.24 5.08
C LEU A 174 -11.60 -3.14 6.43
N LEU A 175 -10.51 -2.37 6.49
CA LEU A 175 -9.63 -2.32 7.65
C LEU A 175 -10.01 -1.15 8.58
N ASP A 176 -10.00 -1.40 9.88
CA ASP A 176 -10.06 -0.35 10.89
C ASP A 176 -8.71 0.38 10.95
N GLU A 177 -8.72 1.66 10.64
CA GLU A 177 -7.53 2.51 10.59
C GLU A 177 -6.90 2.76 11.96
N SER A 178 -7.66 2.63 13.03
CA SER A 178 -7.19 2.80 14.41
C SER A 178 -6.45 1.58 14.94
N MET A 179 -6.56 0.46 14.26
CA MET A 179 -5.95 -0.82 14.63
C MET A 179 -4.66 -1.09 13.87
N THR A 180 -3.87 -2.04 14.39
CA THR A 180 -2.74 -2.61 13.65
C THR A 180 -3.21 -3.63 12.61
N VAL A 181 -2.34 -3.99 11.66
CA VAL A 181 -2.63 -5.04 10.69
C VAL A 181 -2.94 -6.38 11.39
N ALA A 182 -2.16 -6.72 12.42
CA ALA A 182 -2.36 -7.96 13.18
C ALA A 182 -3.68 -7.98 13.94
N GLN A 183 -4.11 -6.83 14.49
CA GLN A 183 -5.40 -6.72 15.16
C GLN A 183 -6.57 -6.89 14.20
N ASN A 184 -6.52 -6.27 13.02
CA ASN A 184 -7.54 -6.44 11.98
C ASN A 184 -7.70 -7.91 11.54
N VAL A 185 -6.57 -8.62 11.37
CA VAL A 185 -6.61 -10.05 11.02
C VAL A 185 -7.14 -10.88 12.18
N HIS A 186 -6.78 -10.54 13.42
CA HIS A 186 -7.29 -11.25 14.60
C HIS A 186 -8.81 -11.05 14.78
N GLU A 187 -9.36 -9.86 14.51
CA GLU A 187 -10.81 -9.64 14.49
C GLU A 187 -11.52 -10.51 13.45
N ALA A 188 -10.93 -10.64 12.25
CA ALA A 188 -11.47 -11.48 11.20
C ALA A 188 -11.35 -12.98 11.52
N ASN A 189 -10.42 -13.37 12.40
CA ASN A 189 -10.19 -14.73 12.85
C ASN A 189 -9.86 -14.78 14.35
N PRO A 190 -10.85 -14.64 15.23
CA PRO A 190 -10.64 -14.62 16.67
C PRO A 190 -10.11 -15.93 17.26
N ALA A 191 -10.26 -17.04 16.54
CA ALA A 191 -9.75 -18.35 16.96
C ALA A 191 -8.23 -18.48 16.79
N ALA A 192 -7.61 -17.65 15.94
CA ALA A 192 -6.17 -17.71 15.71
C ALA A 192 -5.38 -17.09 16.86
N THR A 193 -4.35 -17.77 17.30
CA THR A 193 -3.40 -17.22 18.29
C THR A 193 -2.56 -16.08 17.68
N PRO A 194 -2.03 -15.16 18.51
CA PRO A 194 -1.16 -14.09 18.00
C PRO A 194 0.05 -14.58 17.19
N THR A 195 0.58 -15.76 17.54
CA THR A 195 1.70 -16.39 16.81
C THR A 195 1.26 -16.88 15.44
N GLU A 196 0.08 -17.49 15.34
CA GLU A 196 -0.50 -17.92 14.06
C GLU A 196 -0.81 -16.73 13.17
N VAL A 197 -1.43 -15.66 13.69
CA VAL A 197 -1.69 -14.42 12.95
C VAL A 197 -0.40 -13.85 12.36
N ARG A 198 0.69 -13.76 13.14
CA ARG A 198 1.99 -13.28 12.66
C ARG A 198 2.60 -14.19 11.59
N SER A 199 2.51 -15.51 11.78
CA SER A 199 2.98 -16.50 10.81
C SER A 199 2.23 -16.39 9.47
N LEU A 200 0.91 -16.21 9.53
CA LEU A 200 0.06 -16.04 8.36
C LEU A 200 0.34 -14.70 7.66
N LEU A 201 0.45 -13.61 8.41
CA LEU A 201 0.78 -12.27 7.89
C LEU A 201 2.15 -12.23 7.19
N ALA A 202 3.12 -13.02 7.63
CA ALA A 202 4.42 -13.12 6.97
C ALA A 202 4.30 -13.60 5.50
N ARG A 203 3.28 -14.38 5.15
CA ARG A 203 2.98 -14.81 3.77
C ARG A 203 2.51 -13.66 2.89
N PHE A 204 1.93 -12.60 3.51
CA PHE A 204 1.51 -11.35 2.88
C PHE A 204 2.57 -10.26 2.99
N LEU A 205 3.82 -10.63 3.30
CA LEU A 205 4.98 -9.75 3.42
C LEU A 205 4.94 -8.80 4.64
N PHE A 206 4.11 -9.08 5.63
CA PHE A 206 4.15 -8.43 6.94
C PHE A 206 5.01 -9.27 7.90
N ARG A 207 6.33 -9.17 7.75
CA ARG A 207 7.32 -9.92 8.54
C ARG A 207 7.78 -9.14 9.77
N GLY A 208 8.13 -9.84 10.86
CA GLY A 208 8.61 -9.22 12.10
C GLY A 208 7.61 -8.22 12.67
N THR A 209 8.04 -6.99 12.91
CA THR A 209 7.21 -5.90 13.46
C THR A 209 6.29 -5.23 12.42
N ALA A 210 6.34 -5.63 11.14
CA ALA A 210 5.50 -5.02 10.11
C ALA A 210 4.00 -5.26 10.34
N GLY A 211 3.63 -6.37 10.99
CA GLY A 211 2.24 -6.64 11.39
C GLY A 211 1.72 -5.73 12.50
N ASP A 212 2.61 -5.09 13.26
CA ASP A 212 2.26 -4.17 14.36
C ASP A 212 2.08 -2.72 13.88
N LYS A 213 2.27 -2.45 12.57
CA LYS A 213 2.00 -1.12 11.99
C LYS A 213 0.51 -0.80 12.06
N GLN A 214 0.18 0.44 12.41
CA GLN A 214 -1.18 0.94 12.30
C GLN A 214 -1.61 1.07 10.84
N VAL A 215 -2.85 0.69 10.54
CA VAL A 215 -3.41 0.73 9.19
C VAL A 215 -3.38 2.13 8.59
N ALA A 216 -3.60 3.17 9.39
CA ALA A 216 -3.51 4.57 8.97
C ALA A 216 -2.13 4.95 8.38
N SER A 217 -1.04 4.25 8.77
CA SER A 217 0.33 4.53 8.32
C SER A 217 0.76 3.71 7.09
N LEU A 218 -0.11 2.85 6.58
CA LEU A 218 0.21 1.97 5.45
C LEU A 218 0.20 2.73 4.12
N SER A 219 1.16 2.40 3.26
CA SER A 219 1.09 2.74 1.83
C SER A 219 -0.09 2.04 1.14
N GLY A 220 -0.54 2.53 -0.02
CA GLY A 220 -1.64 1.90 -0.77
C GLY A 220 -1.40 0.42 -1.07
N GLY A 221 -0.18 0.03 -1.43
CA GLY A 221 0.18 -1.36 -1.66
C GLY A 221 0.20 -2.21 -0.39
N GLU A 222 0.65 -1.65 0.75
CA GLU A 222 0.57 -2.33 2.05
C GLU A 222 -0.89 -2.49 2.48
N ARG A 223 -1.73 -1.45 2.30
CA ARG A 223 -3.16 -1.49 2.61
C ARG A 223 -3.88 -2.56 1.78
N PHE A 224 -3.59 -2.65 0.48
CA PHE A 224 -4.12 -3.71 -0.38
C PHE A 224 -3.74 -5.11 0.15
N ARG A 225 -2.47 -5.34 0.47
CA ARG A 225 -2.01 -6.63 1.01
C ARG A 225 -2.63 -6.95 2.37
N ALA A 226 -2.77 -5.95 3.25
CA ALA A 226 -3.43 -6.11 4.54
C ALA A 226 -4.91 -6.47 4.39
N SER A 227 -5.65 -5.77 3.50
CA SER A 227 -7.05 -6.09 3.20
C SER A 227 -7.21 -7.50 2.64
N LEU A 228 -6.32 -7.89 1.72
CA LEU A 228 -6.33 -9.24 1.16
C LEU A 228 -6.02 -10.30 2.23
N ALA A 229 -5.04 -10.04 3.11
CA ALA A 229 -4.72 -10.92 4.23
C ALA A 229 -5.92 -11.07 5.17
N THR A 230 -6.55 -9.99 5.58
CA THR A 230 -7.72 -10.00 6.47
C THR A 230 -8.87 -10.81 5.88
N LEU A 231 -9.15 -10.65 4.58
CA LEU A 231 -10.18 -11.44 3.90
C LEU A 231 -9.84 -12.93 3.84
N LEU A 232 -8.62 -13.27 3.42
CA LEU A 232 -8.23 -14.66 3.15
C LEU A 232 -7.90 -15.44 4.42
N LEU A 233 -7.59 -14.76 5.52
CA LEU A 233 -7.32 -15.37 6.83
C LEU A 233 -8.53 -15.35 7.76
N ALA A 234 -9.67 -14.83 7.30
CA ALA A 234 -10.93 -14.81 8.06
C ALA A 234 -11.42 -16.23 8.40
N ASP A 235 -12.18 -16.32 9.47
CA ASP A 235 -12.88 -17.53 9.86
C ASP A 235 -14.41 -17.26 9.85
N PRO A 236 -15.19 -17.92 8.97
CA PRO A 236 -14.77 -18.98 8.02
C PRO A 236 -13.97 -18.43 6.83
N THR A 237 -12.93 -19.18 6.42
CA THR A 237 -12.13 -18.83 5.24
C THR A 237 -13.00 -18.79 3.98
N PRO A 238 -12.98 -17.73 3.18
CA PRO A 238 -13.79 -17.62 1.99
C PRO A 238 -13.36 -18.62 0.92
N ALA A 239 -14.32 -19.33 0.35
CA ALA A 239 -14.13 -20.24 -0.77
C ALA A 239 -14.55 -19.60 -2.11
N LEU A 240 -15.29 -18.49 -2.07
CA LEU A 240 -15.55 -17.60 -3.21
C LEU A 240 -14.97 -16.20 -2.91
N LEU A 241 -14.02 -15.78 -3.70
CA LEU A 241 -13.44 -14.45 -3.63
C LEU A 241 -13.84 -13.63 -4.85
N MET A 242 -14.39 -12.44 -4.62
CA MET A 242 -14.70 -11.43 -5.63
C MET A 242 -13.73 -10.26 -5.50
N LEU A 243 -13.19 -9.78 -6.65
CA LEU A 243 -12.17 -8.73 -6.69
C LEU A 243 -12.60 -7.59 -7.61
#